data_66f1b00fd82cbbcedda093fc04c297b5
#
_entry.id   66f1b00fd82cbbcedda093fc04c297b5
#
_cell.length_a   1.000
_cell.length_b   1.000
_cell.length_c   1.000
_cell.angle_alpha   90.00
_cell.angle_beta   90.00
_cell.angle_gamma   90.00
#
_symmetry.space_group_name_H-M   'P 1'
#
loop_
_entity.id
_entity.type
_entity.pdbx_description
1 polymer ?
#
loop_
_entity_poly.entity_id
_entity_poly.type
_entity_poly.pdbx_seq_one_letter_code
_entity_poly.pdbx_strand_id
1 'polypeptide(L)'
;MQGALRRVQVGNALSAFGSGFTLPYMFVYVETVRGLGSMTAWLVFTLFAAAALAVLPVGGRGIDRYGPRPVLVGGAVLTALGALSFGLATTQWTILVAAFLFGAGVTTCQPALATMVVRCSTRATRAHAFALQFTLVNLGMGIGAMIGGQIVDVSRPASLTLLFAIEALMFLVLAAVTGTVKLPAPVAEAASAVADAAKGMKAGKGKSDFRTLLGDRAMVKLCVLAGLIFFACYGQFESGVAAYATGTVGISPSALGFGLGANTFAIVVLQMFVVRMTSRRRRTTAIAATGLVWLAAWIFAGVAGLFHGGSGLAVGSMMMTYVLFGAGEALLAPTLGPIVADLAPTRLLGTYNAAFSLVKQVAIAIGPAVGVLLVGAGMSTVYLATLALCCVGITVAALRLRRVLPKAADNAAPIASTVVTGSVPRVEELSTAA
;
A
#
# COMPACT_ATOMS: atom_id res chain seq x y z
N MET A 1 -9.57 2.06 22.11
CA MET A 1 -8.84 1.54 20.93
C MET A 1 -9.66 1.69 19.64
N GLN A 2 -10.90 1.23 19.56
CA GLN A 2 -11.70 1.30 18.30
C GLN A 2 -11.90 2.73 17.76
N GLY A 3 -12.13 3.73 18.61
CA GLY A 3 -12.28 5.12 18.18
C GLY A 3 -10.99 5.73 17.59
N ALA A 4 -9.82 5.39 18.15
CA ALA A 4 -8.53 5.84 17.64
C ALA A 4 -8.24 5.22 16.25
N LEU A 5 -8.45 3.90 16.10
CA LEU A 5 -8.30 3.21 14.82
C LEU A 5 -9.22 3.79 13.75
N ARG A 6 -10.50 4.02 14.07
CA ARG A 6 -11.48 4.60 13.15
C ARG A 6 -11.05 5.99 12.67
N ARG A 7 -10.55 6.85 13.56
CA ARG A 7 -10.03 8.17 13.18
C ARG A 7 -8.85 8.07 12.20
N VAL A 8 -7.88 7.18 12.48
CA VAL A 8 -6.73 6.96 11.59
C VAL A 8 -7.20 6.46 10.22
N GLN A 9 -8.14 5.52 10.17
CA GLN A 9 -8.65 4.97 8.92
C GLN A 9 -9.45 6.00 8.12
N VAL A 10 -10.29 6.80 8.76
CA VAL A 10 -11.04 7.88 8.08
C VAL A 10 -10.08 8.94 7.55
N GLY A 11 -9.10 9.39 8.34
CA GLY A 11 -8.09 10.34 7.87
C GLY A 11 -7.31 9.81 6.67
N ASN A 12 -6.92 8.53 6.71
CA ASN A 12 -6.22 7.89 5.58
C ASN A 12 -7.11 7.73 4.34
N ALA A 13 -8.40 7.43 4.51
CA ALA A 13 -9.35 7.36 3.40
C ALA A 13 -9.54 8.73 2.72
N LEU A 14 -9.60 9.80 3.51
CA LEU A 14 -9.69 11.17 3.01
C LEU A 14 -8.41 11.60 2.28
N SER A 15 -7.22 11.25 2.80
CA SER A 15 -5.98 11.51 2.07
C SER A 15 -5.90 10.72 0.75
N ALA A 16 -6.35 9.47 0.73
CA ALA A 16 -6.44 8.67 -0.47
C ALA A 16 -7.45 9.24 -1.49
N PHE A 17 -8.58 9.77 -1.02
CA PHE A 17 -9.53 10.50 -1.85
C PHE A 17 -8.86 11.72 -2.49
N GLY A 18 -8.06 12.50 -1.74
CA GLY A 18 -7.24 13.58 -2.27
C GLY A 18 -6.26 13.11 -3.35
N SER A 19 -5.53 12.03 -3.11
CA SER A 19 -4.59 11.47 -4.08
C SER A 19 -5.27 10.95 -5.36
N GLY A 20 -6.53 10.54 -5.27
CA GLY A 20 -7.34 10.19 -6.44
C GLY A 20 -7.54 11.36 -7.42
N PHE A 21 -7.55 12.60 -6.93
CA PHE A 21 -7.66 13.78 -7.80
C PHE A 21 -6.41 14.05 -8.62
N THR A 22 -5.24 13.65 -8.19
CA THR A 22 -3.96 14.12 -8.75
C THR A 22 -3.19 13.03 -9.47
N LEU A 23 -3.10 11.81 -8.89
CA LEU A 23 -2.28 10.73 -9.43
C LEU A 23 -2.55 10.40 -10.90
N PRO A 24 -3.82 10.26 -11.37
CA PRO A 24 -4.10 9.95 -12.77
C PRO A 24 -3.69 11.07 -13.73
N TYR A 25 -3.63 12.31 -13.25
CA TYR A 25 -3.42 13.50 -14.08
C TYR A 25 -2.02 14.10 -13.96
N MET A 26 -1.18 13.57 -13.08
CA MET A 26 0.15 14.12 -12.81
C MET A 26 1.03 14.18 -14.06
N PHE A 27 1.03 13.12 -14.88
CA PHE A 27 1.79 13.05 -16.11
C PHE A 27 1.29 14.10 -17.12
N VAL A 28 -0.02 14.13 -17.37
CA VAL A 28 -0.67 15.08 -18.30
C VAL A 28 -0.45 16.52 -17.85
N TYR A 29 -0.50 16.78 -16.55
CA TYR A 29 -0.24 18.09 -16.00
C TYR A 29 1.15 18.61 -16.34
N VAL A 30 2.19 17.78 -16.14
CA VAL A 30 3.58 18.18 -16.41
C VAL A 30 3.85 18.29 -17.90
N GLU A 31 3.45 17.28 -18.68
CA GLU A 31 3.75 17.18 -20.11
C GLU A 31 2.95 18.17 -20.92
N THR A 32 1.62 18.15 -20.79
CA THR A 32 0.69 18.85 -21.68
C THR A 32 0.31 20.21 -21.12
N VAL A 33 -0.16 20.28 -19.87
CA VAL A 33 -0.73 21.51 -19.31
C VAL A 33 0.36 22.53 -18.99
N ARG A 34 1.49 22.09 -18.47
CA ARG A 34 2.66 22.96 -18.20
C ARG A 34 3.62 23.04 -19.37
N GLY A 35 3.47 22.17 -20.38
CA GLY A 35 4.32 22.18 -21.57
C GLY A 35 5.81 21.86 -21.30
N LEU A 36 6.11 21.16 -20.18
CA LEU A 36 7.48 20.87 -19.78
C LEU A 36 8.05 19.60 -20.42
N GLY A 37 7.25 18.91 -21.23
CA GLY A 37 7.62 17.72 -21.99
C GLY A 37 7.63 16.43 -21.18
N SER A 38 7.60 15.31 -21.91
CA SER A 38 7.53 13.95 -21.35
C SER A 38 8.74 13.58 -20.49
N MET A 39 9.94 14.07 -20.86
CA MET A 39 11.15 13.82 -20.07
C MET A 39 11.04 14.39 -18.64
N THR A 40 10.51 15.60 -18.49
CA THR A 40 10.27 16.20 -17.17
C THR A 40 9.22 15.41 -16.40
N ALA A 41 8.17 14.94 -17.05
CA ALA A 41 7.15 14.11 -16.44
C ALA A 41 7.77 12.78 -15.91
N TRP A 42 8.63 12.14 -16.68
CA TRP A 42 9.36 10.96 -16.24
C TRP A 42 10.30 11.23 -15.06
N LEU A 43 11.00 12.37 -15.06
CA LEU A 43 11.87 12.78 -13.96
C LEU A 43 11.07 12.99 -12.66
N VAL A 44 9.83 13.47 -12.73
CA VAL A 44 8.94 13.59 -11.57
C VAL A 44 8.76 12.22 -10.89
N PHE A 45 8.38 11.17 -11.63
CA PHE A 45 8.21 9.83 -11.05
C PHE A 45 9.53 9.25 -10.53
N THR A 46 10.64 9.52 -11.22
CA THR A 46 11.97 9.11 -10.75
C THR A 46 12.33 9.77 -9.42
N LEU A 47 11.98 11.05 -9.24
CA LEU A 47 12.21 11.76 -7.98
C LEU A 47 11.32 11.25 -6.83
N PHE A 48 10.12 10.76 -7.11
CA PHE A 48 9.31 10.06 -6.11
C PHE A 48 10.05 8.83 -5.57
N ALA A 49 10.64 8.02 -6.46
CA ALA A 49 11.43 6.85 -6.06
C ALA A 49 12.70 7.26 -5.30
N ALA A 50 13.40 8.30 -5.76
CA ALA A 50 14.59 8.83 -5.08
C ALA A 50 14.24 9.39 -3.69
N ALA A 51 13.11 10.10 -3.55
CA ALA A 51 12.63 10.59 -2.27
C ALA A 51 12.34 9.42 -1.30
N ALA A 52 11.76 8.32 -1.78
CA ALA A 52 11.52 7.13 -0.97
C ALA A 52 12.84 6.52 -0.45
N LEU A 53 13.84 6.38 -1.33
CA LEU A 53 15.17 5.88 -0.94
C LEU A 53 15.83 6.76 0.13
N ALA A 54 15.70 8.08 0.01
CA ALA A 54 16.31 9.03 0.94
C ALA A 54 15.59 9.07 2.29
N VAL A 55 14.25 9.07 2.29
CA VAL A 55 13.46 9.44 3.47
C VAL A 55 13.02 8.23 4.29
N LEU A 56 12.75 7.08 3.68
CA LEU A 56 12.24 5.90 4.42
C LEU A 56 13.20 5.41 5.53
N PRO A 57 14.53 5.34 5.33
CA PRO A 57 15.44 4.92 6.39
C PRO A 57 15.45 5.88 7.60
N VAL A 58 15.29 7.19 7.33
CA VAL A 58 15.22 8.23 8.37
C VAL A 58 13.86 8.22 9.04
N GLY A 59 12.79 8.11 8.26
CA GLY A 59 11.42 8.03 8.73
C GLY A 59 11.18 6.82 9.65
N GLY A 60 11.72 5.65 9.31
CA GLY A 60 11.64 4.46 10.15
C GLY A 60 12.26 4.67 11.53
N ARG A 61 13.47 5.23 11.59
CA ARG A 61 14.14 5.59 12.87
C ARG A 61 13.37 6.67 13.63
N GLY A 62 12.81 7.65 12.89
CA GLY A 62 11.96 8.68 13.48
C GLY A 62 10.73 8.11 14.15
N ILE A 63 10.06 7.13 13.52
CA ILE A 63 8.90 6.40 14.07
C ILE A 63 9.30 5.65 15.35
N ASP A 64 10.44 4.98 15.35
CA ASP A 64 10.91 4.21 16.52
C ASP A 64 11.31 5.12 17.69
N ARG A 65 11.93 6.29 17.39
CA ARG A 65 12.41 7.24 18.42
C ARG A 65 11.32 8.16 18.97
N TYR A 66 10.50 8.73 18.09
CA TYR A 66 9.53 9.77 18.44
C TYR A 66 8.08 9.26 18.43
N GLY A 67 7.88 8.04 17.93
CA GLY A 67 6.56 7.44 17.69
C GLY A 67 5.98 7.79 16.32
N PRO A 68 4.94 7.04 15.88
CA PRO A 68 4.38 7.19 14.55
C PRO A 68 3.58 8.48 14.35
N ARG A 69 2.97 9.03 15.42
CA ARG A 69 2.10 10.19 15.34
C ARG A 69 2.83 11.47 14.85
N PRO A 70 3.93 11.94 15.46
CA PRO A 70 4.62 13.15 15.00
C PRO A 70 5.22 12.95 13.60
N VAL A 71 5.71 11.76 13.27
CA VAL A 71 6.26 11.45 11.95
C VAL A 71 5.17 11.48 10.88
N LEU A 72 3.98 10.94 11.17
CA LEU A 72 2.84 10.99 10.27
C LEU A 72 2.36 12.44 10.05
N VAL A 73 2.22 13.21 11.11
CA VAL A 73 1.81 14.63 11.02
C VAL A 73 2.82 15.41 10.18
N GLY A 74 4.12 15.28 10.47
CA GLY A 74 5.18 15.92 9.68
C GLY A 74 5.18 15.49 8.21
N GLY A 75 5.03 14.18 7.93
CA GLY A 75 4.91 13.65 6.59
C GLY A 75 3.69 14.20 5.84
N ALA A 76 2.53 14.25 6.49
CA ALA A 76 1.30 14.77 5.90
C ALA A 76 1.37 16.28 5.60
N VAL A 77 1.96 17.06 6.49
CA VAL A 77 2.22 18.50 6.25
C VAL A 77 3.20 18.67 5.08
N LEU A 78 4.28 17.87 5.04
CA LEU A 78 5.24 17.92 3.92
C LEU A 78 4.57 17.53 2.59
N THR A 79 3.69 16.53 2.60
CA THR A 79 2.88 16.15 1.42
C THR A 79 2.01 17.32 0.96
N ALA A 80 1.30 17.97 1.89
CA ALA A 80 0.43 19.10 1.58
C ALA A 80 1.22 20.27 0.97
N LEU A 81 2.36 20.62 1.54
CA LEU A 81 3.25 21.65 0.99
C LEU A 81 3.79 21.25 -0.39
N GLY A 82 4.19 19.99 -0.55
CA GLY A 82 4.65 19.44 -1.83
C GLY A 82 3.57 19.49 -2.90
N ALA A 83 2.33 19.07 -2.59
CA ALA A 83 1.20 19.10 -3.51
C ALA A 83 0.84 20.54 -3.94
N LEU A 84 0.76 21.48 -3.00
CA LEU A 84 0.52 22.90 -3.31
C LEU A 84 1.63 23.46 -4.21
N SER A 85 2.89 23.22 -3.84
CA SER A 85 4.04 23.66 -4.63
C SER A 85 4.03 23.06 -6.04
N PHE A 86 3.63 21.78 -6.17
CA PHE A 86 3.52 21.08 -7.45
C PHE A 86 2.43 21.73 -8.34
N GLY A 87 1.25 22.00 -7.78
CA GLY A 87 0.14 22.65 -8.48
C GLY A 87 0.46 24.09 -8.90
N LEU A 88 1.34 24.80 -8.20
CA LEU A 88 1.76 26.17 -8.49
C LEU A 88 3.02 26.25 -9.36
N ALA A 89 3.76 25.16 -9.53
CA ALA A 89 5.02 25.12 -10.27
C ALA A 89 4.80 25.42 -11.76
N THR A 90 5.64 26.29 -12.33
CA THR A 90 5.58 26.72 -13.74
C THR A 90 6.85 26.41 -14.52
N THR A 91 7.95 26.09 -13.82
CA THR A 91 9.23 25.77 -14.44
C THR A 91 9.66 24.35 -14.14
N GLN A 92 10.55 23.79 -14.97
CA GLN A 92 11.08 22.45 -14.76
C GLN A 92 11.70 22.28 -13.37
N TRP A 93 12.49 23.24 -12.91
CA TRP A 93 13.15 23.15 -11.60
C TRP A 93 12.16 23.18 -10.42
N THR A 94 11.18 24.09 -10.48
CA THR A 94 10.17 24.20 -9.43
C THR A 94 9.32 22.95 -9.33
N ILE A 95 8.95 22.33 -10.46
CA ILE A 95 8.16 21.10 -10.46
C ILE A 95 8.96 19.88 -9.95
N LEU A 96 10.26 19.81 -10.27
CA LEU A 96 11.12 18.73 -9.77
C LEU A 96 11.35 18.83 -8.26
N VAL A 97 11.58 20.04 -7.74
CA VAL A 97 11.69 20.25 -6.28
C VAL A 97 10.38 19.92 -5.58
N ALA A 98 9.25 20.39 -6.13
CA ALA A 98 7.93 20.10 -5.59
C ALA A 98 7.62 18.59 -5.62
N ALA A 99 8.00 17.89 -6.70
CA ALA A 99 7.86 16.43 -6.81
C ALA A 99 8.65 15.68 -5.74
N PHE A 100 9.88 16.10 -5.47
CA PHE A 100 10.69 15.50 -4.41
C PHE A 100 10.06 15.70 -3.02
N LEU A 101 9.60 16.92 -2.70
CA LEU A 101 8.94 17.21 -1.43
C LEU A 101 7.65 16.42 -1.27
N PHE A 102 6.84 16.38 -2.33
CA PHE A 102 5.59 15.64 -2.36
C PHE A 102 5.84 14.13 -2.15
N GLY A 103 6.75 13.55 -2.93
CA GLY A 103 7.14 12.15 -2.80
C GLY A 103 7.71 11.82 -1.43
N ALA A 104 8.56 12.67 -0.87
CA ALA A 104 9.12 12.51 0.48
C ALA A 104 8.02 12.50 1.56
N GLY A 105 7.05 13.38 1.46
CA GLY A 105 5.91 13.44 2.37
C GLY A 105 5.05 12.19 2.30
N VAL A 106 4.56 11.83 1.11
CA VAL A 106 3.71 10.64 0.88
C VAL A 106 4.39 9.37 1.36
N THR A 107 5.67 9.18 1.00
CA THR A 107 6.40 7.97 1.38
C THR A 107 6.67 7.88 2.88
N THR A 108 6.84 9.01 3.58
CA THR A 108 6.96 9.05 5.04
C THR A 108 5.66 8.65 5.74
N CYS A 109 4.50 9.02 5.17
CA CYS A 109 3.20 8.69 5.75
C CYS A 109 2.93 7.18 5.79
N GLN A 110 3.36 6.41 4.79
CA GLN A 110 3.04 4.99 4.65
C GLN A 110 3.46 4.13 5.86
N PRO A 111 4.75 4.08 6.29
CA PRO A 111 5.16 3.30 7.44
C PRO A 111 4.61 3.84 8.76
N ALA A 112 4.40 5.15 8.85
CA ALA A 112 3.81 5.78 10.03
C ALA A 112 2.34 5.37 10.20
N LEU A 113 1.55 5.39 9.13
CA LEU A 113 0.16 4.89 9.11
C LEU A 113 0.09 3.41 9.47
N ALA A 114 0.93 2.57 8.85
CA ALA A 114 1.00 1.15 9.17
C ALA A 114 1.28 0.92 10.66
N THR A 115 2.23 1.67 11.22
CA THR A 115 2.57 1.59 12.65
C THR A 115 1.42 2.09 13.54
N MET A 116 0.69 3.14 13.14
CA MET A 116 -0.50 3.60 13.88
C MET A 116 -1.61 2.55 13.88
N VAL A 117 -1.87 1.90 12.74
CA VAL A 117 -2.85 0.81 12.65
C VAL A 117 -2.47 -0.34 13.58
N VAL A 118 -1.19 -0.72 13.60
CA VAL A 118 -0.69 -1.76 14.51
C VAL A 118 -0.92 -1.37 15.97
N ARG A 119 -0.58 -0.15 16.37
CA ARG A 119 -0.75 0.33 17.76
C ARG A 119 -2.22 0.50 18.17
N CYS A 120 -3.10 0.77 17.22
CA CYS A 120 -4.55 0.92 17.47
C CYS A 120 -5.33 -0.38 17.31
N SER A 121 -4.70 -1.50 16.95
CA SER A 121 -5.33 -2.82 16.77
C SER A 121 -4.71 -3.86 17.68
N THR A 122 -5.52 -4.85 18.09
CA THR A 122 -5.02 -6.05 18.74
C THR A 122 -4.51 -7.05 17.70
N ARG A 123 -3.76 -8.07 18.14
CA ARG A 123 -3.31 -9.13 17.23
C ARG A 123 -4.48 -9.83 16.53
N ALA A 124 -5.61 -10.03 17.23
CA ALA A 124 -6.82 -10.64 16.68
C ALA A 124 -7.53 -9.76 15.63
N THR A 125 -7.50 -8.44 15.78
CA THR A 125 -8.21 -7.49 14.89
C THR A 125 -7.31 -6.88 13.81
N ARG A 126 -6.00 -7.10 13.87
CA ARG A 126 -5.01 -6.46 13.01
C ARG A 126 -5.23 -6.75 11.51
N ALA A 127 -5.48 -8.01 11.16
CA ALA A 127 -5.75 -8.39 9.77
C ALA A 127 -6.98 -7.67 9.21
N HIS A 128 -8.07 -7.60 10.00
CA HIS A 128 -9.26 -6.86 9.64
C HIS A 128 -9.00 -5.35 9.50
N ALA A 129 -8.19 -4.78 10.41
CA ALA A 129 -7.84 -3.36 10.35
C ALA A 129 -7.06 -2.99 9.07
N PHE A 130 -6.10 -3.82 8.65
CA PHE A 130 -5.36 -3.62 7.40
C PHE A 130 -6.23 -3.83 6.16
N ALA A 131 -7.10 -4.85 6.18
CA ALA A 131 -8.03 -5.10 5.09
C ALA A 131 -9.03 -3.93 4.91
N LEU A 132 -9.60 -3.45 6.01
CA LEU A 132 -10.50 -2.29 5.98
C LEU A 132 -9.78 -1.02 5.51
N GLN A 133 -8.54 -0.80 5.98
CA GLN A 133 -7.72 0.31 5.50
C GLN A 133 -7.50 0.24 3.99
N PHE A 134 -7.15 -0.94 3.47
CA PHE A 134 -6.94 -1.15 2.04
C PHE A 134 -8.21 -0.85 1.23
N THR A 135 -9.36 -1.36 1.66
CA THR A 135 -10.65 -1.09 1.02
C THR A 135 -10.99 0.40 1.01
N LEU A 136 -10.82 1.08 2.15
CA LEU A 136 -11.12 2.50 2.27
C LEU A 136 -10.18 3.37 1.40
N VAL A 137 -8.91 3.00 1.30
CA VAL A 137 -7.93 3.69 0.43
C VAL A 137 -8.33 3.54 -1.03
N ASN A 138 -8.62 2.31 -1.50
CA ASN A 138 -9.02 2.08 -2.90
C ASN A 138 -10.34 2.78 -3.23
N LEU A 139 -11.32 2.73 -2.32
CA LEU A 139 -12.60 3.42 -2.50
C LEU A 139 -12.40 4.94 -2.55
N GLY A 140 -11.59 5.49 -1.64
CA GLY A 140 -11.25 6.92 -1.62
C GLY A 140 -10.60 7.36 -2.93
N MET A 141 -9.54 6.66 -3.35
CA MET A 141 -8.84 6.95 -4.62
C MET A 141 -9.77 6.86 -5.83
N GLY A 142 -10.59 5.81 -5.92
CA GLY A 142 -11.52 5.62 -7.03
C GLY A 142 -12.57 6.73 -7.13
N ILE A 143 -13.18 7.11 -6.00
CA ILE A 143 -14.15 8.22 -5.96
C ILE A 143 -13.45 9.55 -6.29
N GLY A 144 -12.25 9.78 -5.73
CA GLY A 144 -11.45 10.98 -6.01
C GLY A 144 -11.10 11.11 -7.50
N ALA A 145 -10.64 10.03 -8.13
CA ALA A 145 -10.32 10.01 -9.56
C ALA A 145 -11.55 10.28 -10.44
N MET A 146 -12.70 9.70 -10.08
CA MET A 146 -13.96 9.88 -10.80
C MET A 146 -14.46 11.34 -10.74
N ILE A 147 -14.40 11.96 -9.57
CA ILE A 147 -14.79 13.37 -9.39
C ILE A 147 -13.74 14.29 -10.04
N GLY A 148 -12.44 13.99 -9.85
CA GLY A 148 -11.34 14.73 -10.46
C GLY A 148 -11.46 14.80 -11.97
N GLY A 149 -11.86 13.70 -12.61
CA GLY A 149 -12.10 13.64 -14.06
C GLY A 149 -13.19 14.57 -14.56
N GLN A 150 -14.14 14.96 -13.74
CA GLN A 150 -15.19 15.93 -14.10
C GLN A 150 -14.71 17.39 -13.95
N ILE A 151 -13.66 17.61 -13.15
CA ILE A 151 -13.12 18.96 -12.87
C ILE A 151 -11.99 19.31 -13.85
N VAL A 152 -11.24 18.27 -14.29
CA VAL A 152 -10.06 18.46 -15.17
C VAL A 152 -10.45 19.07 -16.49
N ASP A 153 -9.86 20.24 -16.77
CA ASP A 153 -9.87 20.89 -18.06
C ASP A 153 -8.42 21.18 -18.46
N VAL A 154 -7.91 20.43 -19.43
CA VAL A 154 -6.52 20.51 -19.90
C VAL A 154 -6.19 21.90 -20.49
N SER A 155 -7.22 22.62 -20.99
CA SER A 155 -7.07 23.98 -21.50
C SER A 155 -6.93 25.03 -20.40
N ARG A 156 -7.28 24.67 -19.15
CA ARG A 156 -7.27 25.57 -17.98
C ARG A 156 -6.36 25.05 -16.87
N PRO A 157 -5.09 25.49 -16.80
CA PRO A 157 -4.17 25.05 -15.75
C PRO A 157 -4.70 25.21 -14.33
N ALA A 158 -5.56 26.19 -14.10
CA ALA A 158 -6.18 26.42 -12.79
C ALA A 158 -7.05 25.24 -12.32
N SER A 159 -7.67 24.47 -13.23
CA SER A 159 -8.46 23.28 -12.86
C SER A 159 -7.59 22.23 -12.19
N LEU A 160 -6.41 21.96 -12.74
CA LEU A 160 -5.48 21.00 -12.16
C LEU A 160 -4.79 21.54 -10.91
N THR A 161 -4.48 22.84 -10.85
CA THR A 161 -4.00 23.47 -9.61
C THR A 161 -5.01 23.30 -8.46
N LEU A 162 -6.31 23.39 -8.75
CA LEU A 162 -7.37 23.10 -7.78
C LEU A 162 -7.32 21.65 -7.26
N LEU A 163 -7.03 20.67 -8.14
CA LEU A 163 -6.91 19.25 -7.70
C LEU A 163 -5.77 19.06 -6.71
N PHE A 164 -4.60 19.67 -6.96
CA PHE A 164 -3.48 19.65 -6.02
C PHE A 164 -3.80 20.39 -4.72
N ALA A 165 -4.58 21.46 -4.76
CA ALA A 165 -5.04 22.15 -3.55
C ALA A 165 -6.01 21.28 -2.72
N ILE A 166 -6.92 20.54 -3.37
CA ILE A 166 -7.80 19.57 -2.71
C ILE A 166 -6.97 18.46 -2.05
N GLU A 167 -5.98 17.90 -2.74
CA GLU A 167 -5.10 16.90 -2.18
C GLU A 167 -4.33 17.44 -0.96
N ALA A 168 -3.76 18.63 -1.06
CA ALA A 168 -3.08 19.28 0.06
C ALA A 168 -4.01 19.45 1.26
N LEU A 169 -5.26 19.88 1.04
CA LEU A 169 -6.27 20.00 2.10
C LEU A 169 -6.56 18.64 2.75
N MET A 170 -6.70 17.56 1.96
CA MET A 170 -6.97 16.23 2.50
C MET A 170 -5.80 15.69 3.33
N PHE A 171 -4.56 15.98 2.95
CA PHE A 171 -3.39 15.65 3.79
C PHE A 171 -3.29 16.51 5.05
N LEU A 172 -3.69 17.78 5.03
CA LEU A 172 -3.82 18.59 6.24
C LEU A 172 -4.92 18.06 7.17
N VAL A 173 -6.03 17.59 6.62
CA VAL A 173 -7.08 16.91 7.39
C VAL A 173 -6.53 15.62 8.01
N LEU A 174 -5.75 14.81 7.27
CA LEU A 174 -5.06 13.65 7.83
C LEU A 174 -4.16 14.06 9.00
N ALA A 175 -3.36 15.10 8.84
CA ALA A 175 -2.47 15.62 9.90
C ALA A 175 -3.27 16.06 11.14
N ALA A 176 -4.34 16.84 10.95
CA ALA A 176 -5.19 17.31 12.02
C ALA A 176 -5.88 16.15 12.77
N VAL A 177 -6.52 15.24 12.03
CA VAL A 177 -7.23 14.08 12.61
C VAL A 177 -6.27 13.19 13.38
N THR A 178 -5.12 12.82 12.78
CA THR A 178 -4.15 11.93 13.43
C THR A 178 -3.39 12.63 14.56
N GLY A 179 -3.19 13.93 14.46
CA GLY A 179 -2.63 14.79 15.51
C GLY A 179 -3.43 14.77 16.82
N THR A 180 -4.76 14.56 16.75
CA THR A 180 -5.63 14.45 17.94
C THR A 180 -5.74 13.02 18.50
N VAL A 181 -5.23 12.01 17.79
CA VAL A 181 -5.34 10.61 18.23
C VAL A 181 -4.42 10.38 19.43
N LYS A 182 -5.00 10.02 20.57
CA LYS A 182 -4.26 9.48 21.72
C LYS A 182 -3.96 8.01 21.44
N LEU A 183 -2.69 7.70 21.17
CA LEU A 183 -2.25 6.33 21.01
C LEU A 183 -2.26 5.62 22.37
N PRO A 184 -2.70 4.36 22.44
CA PRO A 184 -2.53 3.56 23.64
C PRO A 184 -1.05 3.52 24.04
N ALA A 185 -0.78 3.61 25.34
CA ALA A 185 0.57 3.33 25.84
C ALA A 185 1.01 1.94 25.36
N PRO A 186 2.31 1.73 25.08
CA PRO A 186 2.81 0.39 24.80
C PRO A 186 2.31 -0.54 25.94
N VAL A 187 1.75 -1.70 25.58
CA VAL A 187 1.24 -2.67 26.58
C VAL A 187 2.32 -2.88 27.61
N ALA A 188 1.96 -2.93 28.90
CA ALA A 188 2.91 -2.94 30.02
C ALA A 188 3.98 -4.04 29.94
N GLU A 189 3.70 -5.17 29.26
CA GLU A 189 4.69 -6.20 28.90
C GLU A 189 5.77 -5.69 27.94
N ALA A 190 5.43 -4.77 27.03
CA ALA A 190 6.43 -4.13 26.17
C ALA A 190 7.21 -3.06 26.94
N ALA A 191 6.61 -2.40 27.93
CA ALA A 191 7.30 -1.43 28.76
C ALA A 191 8.29 -2.09 29.72
N SER A 192 7.97 -3.26 30.28
CA SER A 192 8.92 -4.04 31.10
C SER A 192 10.05 -4.62 30.26
N ALA A 193 9.76 -5.18 29.08
CA ALA A 193 10.79 -5.65 28.14
C ALA A 193 11.69 -4.52 27.62
N VAL A 194 11.17 -3.32 27.44
CA VAL A 194 11.94 -2.11 27.09
C VAL A 194 12.77 -1.62 28.27
N ALA A 195 12.22 -1.68 29.50
CA ALA A 195 12.95 -1.31 30.71
C ALA A 195 14.09 -2.30 31.04
N ASP A 196 13.88 -3.59 30.84
CA ASP A 196 14.90 -4.63 31.02
C ASP A 196 15.95 -4.61 29.91
N ALA A 197 15.55 -4.33 28.66
CA ALA A 197 16.46 -4.09 27.55
C ALA A 197 17.27 -2.78 27.73
N ALA A 198 16.67 -1.74 28.30
CA ALA A 198 17.36 -0.48 28.58
C ALA A 198 18.38 -0.59 29.73
N LYS A 199 18.16 -1.48 30.70
CA LYS A 199 19.13 -1.80 31.76
C LYS A 199 20.33 -2.62 31.26
N GLY A 200 20.15 -3.39 30.16
CA GLY A 200 21.20 -4.23 29.54
C GLY A 200 21.98 -3.55 28.42
N MET A 201 21.60 -2.36 27.95
CA MET A 201 22.23 -1.71 26.80
C MET A 201 22.76 -0.31 27.13
N LYS A 202 24.07 -0.22 27.36
CA LYS A 202 24.83 0.99 27.07
C LYS A 202 24.62 1.32 25.58
N ALA A 203 24.23 2.56 25.31
CA ALA A 203 23.88 3.11 24.00
C ALA A 203 24.84 2.68 22.88
N GLY A 204 24.45 1.67 22.10
CA GLY A 204 25.13 1.25 20.89
C GLY A 204 24.59 2.04 19.69
N LYS A 205 25.52 2.77 19.05
CA LYS A 205 25.29 3.65 17.89
C LYS A 205 24.50 2.97 16.76
N GLY A 206 23.65 3.72 16.08
CA GLY A 206 22.66 3.38 15.04
C GLY A 206 23.03 2.47 13.84
N LYS A 207 24.22 1.86 13.82
CA LYS A 207 24.56 0.74 12.92
C LYS A 207 23.93 -0.59 13.34
N SER A 208 23.46 -0.71 14.59
CA SER A 208 22.88 -1.93 15.16
C SER A 208 21.49 -2.28 14.62
N ASP A 209 20.64 -1.30 14.35
CA ASP A 209 19.22 -1.53 14.06
C ASP A 209 18.97 -2.09 12.65
N PHE A 210 19.66 -1.54 11.65
CA PHE A 210 19.60 -2.05 10.27
C PHE A 210 20.30 -3.41 10.14
N ARG A 211 21.36 -3.64 10.91
CA ARG A 211 22.06 -4.92 10.95
C ARG A 211 21.20 -6.01 11.60
N THR A 212 20.41 -5.66 12.61
CA THR A 212 19.41 -6.56 13.22
C THR A 212 18.36 -6.99 12.21
N LEU A 213 17.83 -6.04 11.42
CA LEU A 213 16.87 -6.32 10.37
C LEU A 213 17.43 -7.24 9.27
N LEU A 214 18.65 -6.98 8.81
CA LEU A 214 19.33 -7.82 7.80
C LEU A 214 19.69 -9.21 8.34
N GLY A 215 19.87 -9.35 9.65
CA GLY A 215 20.07 -10.64 10.34
C GLY A 215 18.78 -11.45 10.47
N ASP A 216 17.61 -10.81 10.37
CA ASP A 216 16.31 -11.50 10.47
C ASP A 216 15.98 -12.18 9.13
N ARG A 217 16.26 -13.48 9.06
CA ARG A 217 16.03 -14.30 7.87
C ARG A 217 14.57 -14.33 7.43
N ALA A 218 13.63 -14.24 8.39
CA ALA A 218 12.19 -14.22 8.07
C ALA A 218 11.80 -12.91 7.40
N MET A 219 12.28 -11.77 7.95
CA MET A 219 12.02 -10.45 7.39
C MET A 219 12.67 -10.27 6.01
N VAL A 220 13.92 -10.71 5.83
CA VAL A 220 14.60 -10.64 4.52
C VAL A 220 13.85 -11.45 3.46
N LYS A 221 13.44 -12.70 3.77
CA LYS A 221 12.63 -13.51 2.84
C LYS A 221 11.27 -12.88 2.55
N LEU A 222 10.64 -12.25 3.55
CA LEU A 222 9.40 -11.50 3.36
C LEU A 222 9.61 -10.30 2.44
N CYS A 223 10.71 -9.57 2.59
CA CYS A 223 11.06 -8.45 1.70
C CYS A 223 11.29 -8.92 0.25
N VAL A 224 11.99 -10.02 0.04
CA VAL A 224 12.18 -10.60 -1.31
C VAL A 224 10.83 -11.01 -1.92
N LEU A 225 9.98 -11.69 -1.15
CA LEU A 225 8.63 -12.05 -1.57
C LEU A 225 7.80 -10.80 -1.91
N ALA A 226 7.84 -9.78 -1.06
CA ALA A 226 7.18 -8.50 -1.29
C ALA A 226 7.69 -7.82 -2.57
N GLY A 227 9.00 -7.82 -2.81
CA GLY A 227 9.59 -7.31 -4.04
C GLY A 227 8.98 -7.97 -5.29
N LEU A 228 8.89 -9.30 -5.31
CA LEU A 228 8.24 -10.03 -6.41
C LEU A 228 6.76 -9.66 -6.56
N ILE A 229 6.01 -9.58 -5.46
CA ILE A 229 4.59 -9.22 -5.42
C ILE A 229 4.38 -7.82 -6.01
N PHE A 230 5.09 -6.83 -5.50
CA PHE A 230 4.91 -5.44 -5.93
C PHE A 230 5.44 -5.17 -7.33
N PHE A 231 6.47 -5.89 -7.76
CA PHE A 231 6.97 -5.84 -9.14
C PHE A 231 5.97 -6.46 -10.13
N ALA A 232 5.51 -7.69 -9.86
CA ALA A 232 4.72 -8.47 -10.83
C ALA A 232 3.25 -8.03 -10.92
N CYS A 233 2.72 -7.34 -9.89
CA CYS A 233 1.36 -6.85 -9.88
C CYS A 233 1.32 -5.33 -9.92
N TYR A 234 1.57 -4.66 -8.80
CA TYR A 234 1.39 -3.21 -8.67
C TYR A 234 2.27 -2.39 -9.64
N GLY A 235 3.51 -2.83 -9.87
CA GLY A 235 4.41 -2.18 -10.83
C GLY A 235 3.98 -2.32 -12.28
N GLN A 236 3.14 -3.31 -12.61
CA GLN A 236 2.65 -3.54 -13.97
C GLN A 236 1.27 -2.95 -14.20
N PHE A 237 0.47 -2.82 -13.14
CA PHE A 237 -0.97 -2.57 -13.22
C PHE A 237 -1.33 -1.27 -13.97
N GLU A 238 -0.65 -0.17 -13.68
CA GLU A 238 -0.94 1.14 -14.28
C GLU A 238 -0.19 1.39 -15.59
N SER A 239 0.80 0.58 -15.93
CA SER A 239 1.70 0.84 -17.04
C SER A 239 1.83 -0.33 -18.01
N GLY A 240 2.45 -1.44 -17.59
CA GLY A 240 2.72 -2.59 -18.44
C GLY A 240 1.43 -3.26 -18.94
N VAL A 241 0.42 -3.44 -18.05
CA VAL A 241 -0.90 -3.98 -18.44
C VAL A 241 -1.60 -3.03 -19.40
N ALA A 242 -1.57 -1.72 -19.13
CA ALA A 242 -2.21 -0.74 -19.99
C ALA A 242 -1.55 -0.69 -21.39
N ALA A 243 -0.21 -0.69 -21.43
CA ALA A 243 0.53 -0.73 -22.70
C ALA A 243 0.24 -2.03 -23.48
N TYR A 244 0.19 -3.18 -22.81
CA TYR A 244 -0.16 -4.46 -23.42
C TYR A 244 -1.60 -4.46 -23.95
N ALA A 245 -2.55 -4.01 -23.15
CA ALA A 245 -3.97 -3.97 -23.47
C ALA A 245 -4.28 -3.08 -24.68
N THR A 246 -3.69 -1.89 -24.75
CA THR A 246 -3.92 -0.93 -25.85
C THR A 246 -3.03 -1.22 -27.05
N GLY A 247 -1.74 -1.50 -26.85
CA GLY A 247 -0.75 -1.66 -27.92
C GLY A 247 -0.77 -3.03 -28.58
N THR A 248 -0.94 -4.11 -27.80
CA THR A 248 -0.90 -5.50 -28.33
C THR A 248 -2.30 -6.06 -28.56
N VAL A 249 -3.21 -5.91 -27.59
CA VAL A 249 -4.58 -6.47 -27.69
C VAL A 249 -5.49 -5.54 -28.51
N GLY A 250 -5.23 -4.24 -28.52
CA GLY A 250 -5.99 -3.25 -29.28
C GLY A 250 -7.33 -2.87 -28.61
N ILE A 251 -7.45 -2.97 -27.27
CA ILE A 251 -8.65 -2.52 -26.58
C ILE A 251 -8.66 -0.99 -26.45
N SER A 252 -9.87 -0.41 -26.43
CA SER A 252 -10.05 1.03 -26.31
C SER A 252 -9.67 1.54 -24.91
N PRO A 253 -9.24 2.81 -24.78
CA PRO A 253 -8.99 3.41 -23.47
C PRO A 253 -10.21 3.40 -22.54
N SER A 254 -11.42 3.48 -23.09
CA SER A 254 -12.65 3.37 -22.31
C SER A 254 -12.82 1.96 -21.71
N ALA A 255 -12.55 0.91 -22.47
CA ALA A 255 -12.58 -0.46 -21.99
C ALA A 255 -11.52 -0.69 -20.89
N LEU A 256 -10.34 -0.07 -20.99
CA LEU A 256 -9.32 -0.06 -19.95
C LEU A 256 -9.86 0.55 -18.66
N GLY A 257 -10.55 1.69 -18.74
CA GLY A 257 -11.21 2.34 -17.60
C GLY A 257 -12.24 1.43 -16.91
N PHE A 258 -13.04 0.70 -17.69
CA PHE A 258 -13.96 -0.32 -17.13
C PHE A 258 -13.20 -1.45 -16.42
N GLY A 259 -12.04 -1.86 -16.94
CA GLY A 259 -11.16 -2.83 -16.29
C GLY A 259 -10.70 -2.37 -14.90
N LEU A 260 -10.23 -1.14 -14.79
CA LEU A 260 -9.85 -0.54 -13.49
C LEU A 260 -11.04 -0.47 -12.53
N GLY A 261 -12.23 -0.12 -13.03
CA GLY A 261 -13.46 -0.15 -12.26
C GLY A 261 -13.82 -1.57 -11.77
N ALA A 262 -13.67 -2.57 -12.63
CA ALA A 262 -13.91 -3.98 -12.31
C ALA A 262 -12.92 -4.51 -11.24
N ASN A 263 -11.65 -4.10 -11.29
CA ASN A 263 -10.67 -4.40 -10.24
C ASN A 263 -11.12 -3.82 -8.89
N THR A 264 -11.44 -2.53 -8.84
CA THR A 264 -11.91 -1.88 -7.60
C THR A 264 -13.17 -2.53 -7.05
N PHE A 265 -14.12 -2.84 -7.92
CA PHE A 265 -15.35 -3.53 -7.54
C PHE A 265 -15.07 -4.92 -6.95
N ALA A 266 -14.18 -5.69 -7.60
CA ALA A 266 -13.78 -7.02 -7.11
C ALA A 266 -13.14 -6.91 -5.71
N ILE A 267 -12.27 -5.93 -5.47
CA ILE A 267 -11.68 -5.67 -4.15
C ILE A 267 -12.78 -5.43 -3.11
N VAL A 268 -13.68 -4.48 -3.36
CA VAL A 268 -14.73 -4.09 -2.40
C VAL A 268 -15.65 -5.26 -2.06
N VAL A 269 -16.10 -6.01 -3.06
CA VAL A 269 -17.01 -7.14 -2.88
C VAL A 269 -16.33 -8.31 -2.19
N LEU A 270 -15.12 -8.66 -2.61
CA LEU A 270 -14.45 -9.85 -2.10
C LEU A 270 -13.78 -9.62 -0.75
N GLN A 271 -13.42 -8.39 -0.38
CA GLN A 271 -12.61 -8.09 0.80
C GLN A 271 -13.20 -8.68 2.09
N MET A 272 -14.49 -8.49 2.33
CA MET A 272 -15.14 -8.97 3.56
C MET A 272 -15.22 -10.50 3.61
N PHE A 273 -15.46 -11.14 2.47
CA PHE A 273 -15.46 -12.60 2.34
C PHE A 273 -14.06 -13.17 2.58
N VAL A 274 -13.06 -12.57 1.93
CA VAL A 274 -11.66 -12.99 2.05
C VAL A 274 -11.14 -12.86 3.49
N VAL A 275 -11.46 -11.78 4.20
CA VAL A 275 -11.07 -11.62 5.61
C VAL A 275 -11.63 -12.76 6.46
N ARG A 276 -12.89 -13.13 6.26
CA ARG A 276 -13.51 -14.28 6.99
C ARG A 276 -12.84 -15.62 6.64
N MET A 277 -12.53 -15.83 5.37
CA MET A 277 -11.89 -17.05 4.89
C MET A 277 -10.44 -17.16 5.39
N THR A 278 -9.68 -16.08 5.36
CA THR A 278 -8.26 -16.04 5.74
C THR A 278 -8.05 -16.02 7.25
N SER A 279 -9.03 -15.56 8.05
CA SER A 279 -8.95 -15.53 9.52
C SER A 279 -8.74 -16.91 10.16
N ARG A 280 -9.10 -17.99 9.48
CA ARG A 280 -8.93 -19.39 9.92
C ARG A 280 -7.76 -20.10 9.24
N ARG A 281 -7.04 -19.42 8.33
CA ARG A 281 -5.96 -20.01 7.53
C ARG A 281 -4.63 -19.31 7.81
N ARG A 282 -3.53 -19.96 7.44
CA ARG A 282 -2.20 -19.36 7.51
C ARG A 282 -2.07 -18.24 6.49
N ARG A 283 -1.45 -17.14 6.89
CA ARG A 283 -1.23 -15.98 6.02
C ARG A 283 -0.37 -16.32 4.80
N THR A 284 0.64 -17.19 4.97
CA THR A 284 1.47 -17.68 3.86
C THR A 284 0.66 -18.48 2.84
N THR A 285 -0.40 -19.20 3.27
CA THR A 285 -1.29 -19.91 2.34
C THR A 285 -2.14 -18.92 1.52
N ALA A 286 -2.59 -17.82 2.13
CA ALA A 286 -3.31 -16.78 1.41
C ALA A 286 -2.40 -16.08 0.38
N ILE A 287 -1.13 -15.79 0.73
CA ILE A 287 -0.15 -15.21 -0.22
C ILE A 287 0.14 -16.19 -1.36
N ALA A 288 0.26 -17.49 -1.08
CA ALA A 288 0.46 -18.50 -2.12
C ALA A 288 -0.75 -18.58 -3.07
N ALA A 289 -1.97 -18.50 -2.53
CA ALA A 289 -3.20 -18.43 -3.32
C ALA A 289 -3.26 -17.18 -4.19
N THR A 290 -2.80 -16.01 -3.67
CA THR A 290 -2.66 -14.78 -4.46
C THR A 290 -1.77 -15.00 -5.70
N GLY A 291 -0.62 -15.67 -5.54
CA GLY A 291 0.26 -15.99 -6.67
C GLY A 291 -0.44 -16.83 -7.74
N LEU A 292 -1.26 -17.82 -7.35
CA LEU A 292 -2.03 -18.64 -8.30
C LEU A 292 -3.16 -17.83 -8.98
N VAL A 293 -3.86 -16.98 -8.24
CA VAL A 293 -4.91 -16.12 -8.80
C VAL A 293 -4.32 -15.14 -9.81
N TRP A 294 -3.17 -14.52 -9.51
CA TRP A 294 -2.49 -13.63 -10.46
C TRP A 294 -1.86 -14.37 -11.64
N LEU A 295 -1.41 -15.62 -11.44
CA LEU A 295 -1.00 -16.47 -12.57
C LEU A 295 -2.17 -16.67 -13.53
N ALA A 296 -3.36 -16.97 -13.02
CA ALA A 296 -4.56 -17.07 -13.84
C ALA A 296 -4.89 -15.74 -14.54
N ALA A 297 -4.72 -14.59 -13.83
CA ALA A 297 -4.89 -13.26 -14.44
C ALA A 297 -3.96 -13.07 -15.66
N TRP A 298 -2.68 -13.42 -15.53
CA TRP A 298 -1.73 -13.31 -16.64
C TRP A 298 -2.02 -14.29 -17.78
N ILE A 299 -2.57 -15.47 -17.48
CA ILE A 299 -3.06 -16.41 -18.51
C ILE A 299 -4.23 -15.77 -19.28
N PHE A 300 -5.21 -15.15 -18.59
CA PHE A 300 -6.31 -14.45 -19.25
C PHE A 300 -5.82 -13.27 -20.09
N ALA A 301 -4.82 -12.51 -19.61
CA ALA A 301 -4.18 -11.48 -20.41
C ALA A 301 -3.55 -12.09 -21.69
N GLY A 302 -2.87 -13.23 -21.58
CA GLY A 302 -2.33 -13.95 -22.73
C GLY A 302 -3.40 -14.41 -23.72
N VAL A 303 -4.51 -14.93 -23.21
CA VAL A 303 -5.67 -15.32 -24.02
C VAL A 303 -6.24 -14.10 -24.76
N ALA A 304 -6.34 -12.95 -24.11
CA ALA A 304 -6.77 -11.71 -24.76
C ALA A 304 -5.90 -11.35 -25.98
N GLY A 305 -4.59 -11.57 -25.88
CA GLY A 305 -3.63 -11.30 -26.97
C GLY A 305 -3.75 -12.25 -28.17
N LEU A 306 -4.46 -13.39 -28.04
CA LEU A 306 -4.75 -14.27 -29.17
C LEU A 306 -5.89 -13.73 -30.06
N PHE A 307 -6.70 -12.82 -29.53
CA PHE A 307 -7.83 -12.22 -30.23
C PHE A 307 -7.51 -10.74 -30.53
N HIS A 308 -7.17 -10.45 -31.78
CA HIS A 308 -6.80 -9.10 -32.22
C HIS A 308 -8.02 -8.19 -32.44
N GLY A 309 -7.80 -6.87 -32.40
CA GLY A 309 -8.76 -5.86 -32.82
C GLY A 309 -9.90 -5.55 -31.87
N GLY A 310 -9.71 -5.76 -30.55
CA GLY A 310 -10.72 -5.37 -29.56
C GLY A 310 -12.00 -6.17 -29.61
N SER A 311 -11.92 -7.44 -30.06
CA SER A 311 -13.08 -8.36 -30.08
C SER A 311 -13.70 -8.52 -28.69
N GLY A 312 -14.97 -8.89 -28.61
CA GLY A 312 -15.66 -9.12 -27.33
C GLY A 312 -14.96 -10.14 -26.43
N LEU A 313 -14.30 -11.16 -27.02
CA LEU A 313 -13.49 -12.14 -26.28
C LEU A 313 -12.22 -11.54 -25.72
N ALA A 314 -11.53 -10.66 -26.48
CA ALA A 314 -10.34 -9.95 -26.01
C ALA A 314 -10.69 -9.02 -24.85
N VAL A 315 -11.75 -8.23 -24.99
CA VAL A 315 -12.24 -7.33 -23.93
C VAL A 315 -12.66 -8.12 -22.69
N GLY A 316 -13.45 -9.21 -22.86
CA GLY A 316 -13.89 -10.07 -21.76
C GLY A 316 -12.71 -10.70 -21.00
N SER A 317 -11.68 -11.20 -21.72
CA SER A 317 -10.47 -11.76 -21.10
C SER A 317 -9.68 -10.69 -20.34
N MET A 318 -9.55 -9.47 -20.87
CA MET A 318 -8.92 -8.38 -20.15
C MET A 318 -9.72 -7.94 -18.92
N MET A 319 -11.06 -7.90 -19.00
CA MET A 319 -11.90 -7.65 -17.82
C MET A 319 -11.66 -8.70 -16.73
N MET A 320 -11.59 -9.99 -17.11
CA MET A 320 -11.29 -11.08 -16.17
C MET A 320 -9.89 -10.91 -15.55
N THR A 321 -8.90 -10.46 -16.32
CA THR A 321 -7.57 -10.13 -15.80
C THR A 321 -7.67 -9.12 -14.66
N TYR A 322 -8.37 -7.99 -14.85
CA TYR A 322 -8.55 -6.97 -13.83
C TYR A 322 -9.32 -7.46 -12.60
N VAL A 323 -10.38 -8.26 -12.80
CA VAL A 323 -11.14 -8.88 -11.70
C VAL A 323 -10.26 -9.82 -10.86
N LEU A 324 -9.44 -10.64 -11.51
CA LEU A 324 -8.52 -11.56 -10.83
C LEU A 324 -7.39 -10.81 -10.12
N PHE A 325 -6.90 -9.68 -10.68
CA PHE A 325 -5.98 -8.81 -9.94
C PHE A 325 -6.61 -8.32 -8.65
N GLY A 326 -7.83 -7.78 -8.70
CA GLY A 326 -8.56 -7.33 -7.52
C GLY A 326 -8.80 -8.45 -6.49
N ALA A 327 -9.13 -9.66 -6.95
CA ALA A 327 -9.29 -10.82 -6.07
C ALA A 327 -7.98 -11.19 -5.36
N GLY A 328 -6.85 -11.17 -6.08
CA GLY A 328 -5.52 -11.39 -5.49
C GLY A 328 -5.12 -10.31 -4.50
N GLU A 329 -5.41 -9.05 -4.79
CA GLU A 329 -5.17 -7.92 -3.88
C GLU A 329 -6.00 -8.05 -2.60
N ALA A 330 -7.27 -8.43 -2.72
CA ALA A 330 -8.13 -8.68 -1.57
C ALA A 330 -7.57 -9.81 -0.66
N LEU A 331 -7.01 -10.87 -1.24
CA LEU A 331 -6.33 -11.95 -0.51
C LEU A 331 -5.06 -11.47 0.21
N LEU A 332 -4.33 -10.56 -0.41
CA LEU A 332 -3.04 -10.07 0.09
C LEU A 332 -3.19 -9.06 1.23
N ALA A 333 -4.20 -8.19 1.16
CA ALA A 333 -4.40 -7.06 2.08
C ALA A 333 -4.38 -7.44 3.58
N PRO A 334 -5.02 -8.54 4.05
CA PRO A 334 -5.01 -8.93 5.47
C PRO A 334 -3.73 -9.69 5.88
N THR A 335 -2.72 -9.82 5.02
CA THR A 335 -1.57 -10.71 5.25
C THR A 335 -0.26 -9.99 5.50
N LEU A 336 0.25 -9.21 4.55
CA LEU A 336 1.61 -8.64 4.59
C LEU A 336 1.84 -7.69 5.77
N GLY A 337 0.97 -6.72 5.96
CA GLY A 337 1.09 -5.76 7.06
C GLY A 337 1.11 -6.42 8.43
N PRO A 338 0.18 -7.33 8.75
CA PRO A 338 0.22 -8.10 9.98
C PRO A 338 1.48 -8.96 10.16
N ILE A 339 2.01 -9.60 9.08
CA ILE A 339 3.26 -10.38 9.18
C ILE A 339 4.43 -9.47 9.56
N VAL A 340 4.58 -8.32 8.89
CA VAL A 340 5.63 -7.34 9.22
C VAL A 340 5.53 -6.91 10.68
N ALA A 341 4.31 -6.60 11.14
CA ALA A 341 4.07 -6.18 12.52
C ALA A 341 4.35 -7.26 13.56
N ASP A 342 4.08 -8.54 13.24
CA ASP A 342 4.29 -9.67 14.14
C ASP A 342 5.76 -10.17 14.13
N LEU A 343 6.55 -9.85 13.11
CA LEU A 343 8.00 -10.09 13.04
C LEU A 343 8.80 -9.00 13.74
N ALA A 344 8.32 -7.75 13.65
CA ALA A 344 9.08 -6.60 14.14
C ALA A 344 9.20 -6.62 15.68
N PRO A 345 10.43 -6.52 16.23
CA PRO A 345 10.58 -6.19 17.63
C PRO A 345 9.87 -4.87 17.95
N THR A 346 9.23 -4.76 19.12
CA THR A 346 8.40 -3.60 19.48
C THR A 346 9.15 -2.26 19.32
N ARG A 347 10.46 -2.24 19.62
CA ARG A 347 11.31 -1.05 19.51
C ARG A 347 11.70 -0.70 18.05
N LEU A 348 11.61 -1.66 17.10
CA LEU A 348 12.02 -1.51 15.70
C LEU A 348 10.84 -1.56 14.73
N LEU A 349 9.61 -1.39 15.22
CA LEU A 349 8.40 -1.49 14.41
C LEU A 349 8.39 -0.48 13.25
N GLY A 350 8.87 0.74 13.49
CA GLY A 350 9.02 1.77 12.46
C GLY A 350 10.08 1.41 11.43
N THR A 351 11.24 0.92 11.86
CA THR A 351 12.32 0.47 10.97
C THR A 351 11.88 -0.70 10.07
N TYR A 352 11.15 -1.70 10.61
CA TYR A 352 10.63 -2.82 9.82
C TYR A 352 9.58 -2.38 8.79
N ASN A 353 8.63 -1.53 9.20
CA ASN A 353 7.64 -0.98 8.28
C ASN A 353 8.28 -0.09 7.19
N ALA A 354 9.29 0.71 7.53
CA ALA A 354 10.02 1.54 6.57
C ALA A 354 10.81 0.69 5.56
N ALA A 355 11.49 -0.36 6.01
CA ALA A 355 12.21 -1.29 5.13
C ALA A 355 11.25 -2.01 4.17
N PHE A 356 10.11 -2.48 4.67
CA PHE A 356 9.07 -3.08 3.84
C PHE A 356 8.52 -2.10 2.81
N SER A 357 8.25 -0.85 3.22
CA SER A 357 7.77 0.21 2.34
C SER A 357 8.82 0.58 1.27
N LEU A 358 10.11 0.56 1.63
CA LEU A 358 11.21 0.80 0.69
C LEU A 358 11.24 -0.24 -0.41
N VAL A 359 11.19 -1.53 -0.05
CA VAL A 359 11.15 -2.63 -1.03
C VAL A 359 9.94 -2.50 -1.96
N LYS A 360 8.77 -2.19 -1.38
CA LYS A 360 7.55 -1.92 -2.14
C LYS A 360 7.76 -0.81 -3.18
N GLN A 361 8.29 0.34 -2.75
CA GLN A 361 8.48 1.50 -3.63
C GLN A 361 9.50 1.23 -4.75
N VAL A 362 10.61 0.56 -4.44
CA VAL A 362 11.61 0.17 -5.43
C VAL A 362 10.99 -0.78 -6.48
N ALA A 363 10.25 -1.79 -6.02
CA ALA A 363 9.61 -2.76 -6.92
C ALA A 363 8.57 -2.10 -7.85
N ILE A 364 7.73 -1.18 -7.29
CA ILE A 364 6.75 -0.42 -8.07
C ILE A 364 7.45 0.52 -9.07
N ALA A 365 8.57 1.12 -8.71
CA ALA A 365 9.30 2.04 -9.60
C ALA A 365 9.98 1.31 -10.78
N ILE A 366 10.49 0.09 -10.56
CA ILE A 366 11.16 -0.71 -11.60
C ILE A 366 10.12 -1.35 -12.55
N GLY A 367 8.94 -1.71 -12.03
CA GLY A 367 7.90 -2.42 -12.80
C GLY A 367 7.56 -1.77 -14.14
N PRO A 368 7.17 -0.49 -14.18
CA PRO A 368 6.83 0.22 -15.41
C PRO A 368 7.93 0.20 -16.46
N ALA A 369 9.19 0.40 -16.05
CA ALA A 369 10.33 0.39 -16.97
C ALA A 369 10.45 -0.95 -17.69
N VAL A 370 10.30 -2.07 -16.98
CA VAL A 370 10.38 -3.41 -17.57
C VAL A 370 9.16 -3.69 -18.46
N GLY A 371 7.95 -3.38 -17.97
CA GLY A 371 6.70 -3.66 -18.71
C GLY A 371 6.61 -2.89 -20.03
N VAL A 372 6.78 -1.57 -19.97
CA VAL A 372 6.66 -0.71 -21.16
C VAL A 372 7.77 -0.99 -22.18
N LEU A 373 9.00 -1.25 -21.72
CA LEU A 373 10.11 -1.58 -22.61
C LEU A 373 9.88 -2.90 -23.35
N LEU A 374 9.45 -3.97 -22.65
CA LEU A 374 9.21 -5.27 -23.29
C LEU A 374 8.03 -5.22 -24.26
N VAL A 375 6.93 -4.58 -23.87
CA VAL A 375 5.76 -4.44 -24.75
C VAL A 375 6.07 -3.53 -25.92
N GLY A 376 6.74 -2.39 -25.71
CA GLY A 376 7.13 -1.45 -26.77
C GLY A 376 8.14 -2.05 -27.77
N ALA A 377 8.97 -3.00 -27.32
CA ALA A 377 9.86 -3.76 -28.19
C ALA A 377 9.17 -4.92 -28.94
N GLY A 378 7.85 -5.08 -28.84
CA GLY A 378 7.11 -6.17 -29.45
C GLY A 378 7.31 -7.53 -28.74
N MET A 379 7.92 -7.56 -27.57
CA MET A 379 8.25 -8.78 -26.81
C MET A 379 7.13 -9.13 -25.80
N SER A 380 5.87 -8.96 -26.18
CA SER A 380 4.70 -9.19 -25.31
C SER A 380 4.63 -10.58 -24.71
N THR A 381 5.06 -11.62 -25.48
CA THR A 381 5.13 -13.00 -24.99
C THR A 381 6.17 -13.14 -23.85
N VAL A 382 7.35 -12.52 -23.99
CA VAL A 382 8.40 -12.52 -22.96
C VAL A 382 7.91 -11.78 -21.72
N TYR A 383 7.21 -10.66 -21.90
CA TYR A 383 6.58 -9.89 -20.83
C TYR A 383 5.63 -10.77 -20.00
N LEU A 384 4.65 -11.40 -20.65
CA LEU A 384 3.66 -12.27 -20.00
C LEU A 384 4.32 -13.49 -19.32
N ALA A 385 5.27 -14.16 -20.02
CA ALA A 385 5.99 -15.31 -19.47
C ALA A 385 6.79 -14.92 -18.21
N THR A 386 7.46 -13.77 -18.21
CA THR A 386 8.20 -13.27 -17.06
C THR A 386 7.28 -13.06 -15.87
N LEU A 387 6.09 -12.47 -16.06
CA LEU A 387 5.15 -12.20 -14.98
C LEU A 387 4.46 -13.47 -14.48
N ALA A 388 4.15 -14.39 -15.37
CA ALA A 388 3.67 -15.73 -14.99
C ALA A 388 4.71 -16.48 -14.14
N LEU A 389 5.98 -16.44 -14.53
CA LEU A 389 7.09 -17.01 -13.75
C LEU A 389 7.24 -16.33 -12.37
N CYS A 390 7.10 -15.02 -12.31
CA CYS A 390 7.09 -14.28 -11.04
C CYS A 390 5.93 -14.75 -10.14
N CYS A 391 4.73 -15.01 -10.68
CA CYS A 391 3.59 -15.50 -9.90
C CYS A 391 3.82 -16.92 -9.36
N VAL A 392 4.44 -17.79 -10.14
CA VAL A 392 4.92 -19.11 -9.65
C VAL A 392 5.96 -18.91 -8.56
N GLY A 393 6.91 -17.98 -8.76
CA GLY A 393 7.92 -17.58 -7.77
C GLY A 393 7.29 -17.09 -6.47
N ILE A 394 6.24 -16.25 -6.52
CA ILE A 394 5.48 -15.77 -5.36
C ILE A 394 4.88 -16.95 -4.60
N THR A 395 4.22 -17.89 -5.30
CA THR A 395 3.61 -19.08 -4.69
C THR A 395 4.67 -19.92 -3.97
N VAL A 396 5.76 -20.25 -4.66
CA VAL A 396 6.86 -21.05 -4.09
C VAL A 396 7.55 -20.33 -2.94
N ALA A 397 7.83 -19.03 -3.07
CA ALA A 397 8.46 -18.24 -2.01
C ALA A 397 7.58 -18.13 -0.76
N ALA A 398 6.25 -17.96 -0.92
CA ALA A 398 5.30 -17.96 0.18
C ALA A 398 5.29 -19.30 0.94
N LEU A 399 5.28 -20.42 0.21
CA LEU A 399 5.34 -21.76 0.81
C LEU A 399 6.69 -22.04 1.50
N ARG A 400 7.81 -21.53 0.95
CA ARG A 400 9.14 -21.61 1.58
C ARG A 400 9.24 -20.69 2.81
N LEU A 401 8.62 -19.51 2.78
CA LEU A 401 8.58 -18.58 3.91
C LEU A 401 7.90 -19.24 5.13
N ARG A 402 6.87 -20.04 4.91
CA ARG A 402 6.17 -20.81 5.96
C ARG A 402 7.10 -21.64 6.84
N ARG A 403 8.24 -22.12 6.31
CA ARG A 403 9.20 -22.94 7.06
C ARG A 403 10.05 -22.14 8.04
N VAL A 404 10.16 -20.83 7.83
CA VAL A 404 11.02 -19.92 8.58
C VAL A 404 10.21 -18.98 9.47
N LEU A 405 8.97 -18.71 9.07
CA LEU A 405 8.08 -17.79 9.79
C LEU A 405 7.65 -18.42 11.12
N PRO A 406 7.73 -17.69 12.25
CA PRO A 406 7.16 -18.14 13.51
C PRO A 406 5.67 -18.46 13.34
N LYS A 407 5.21 -19.60 13.90
CA LYS A 407 3.78 -20.00 13.80
C LYS A 407 2.83 -18.89 14.27
N ALA A 408 3.27 -18.10 15.22
CA ALA A 408 2.54 -16.96 15.75
C ALA A 408 2.36 -15.82 14.72
N ALA A 409 3.32 -15.59 13.82
CA ALA A 409 3.24 -14.58 12.78
C ALA A 409 2.51 -15.09 11.51
N ASP A 410 2.51 -16.40 11.27
CA ASP A 410 1.84 -17.03 10.13
C ASP A 410 0.34 -17.29 10.39
N ASN A 411 -0.03 -17.65 11.62
CA ASN A 411 -1.43 -17.90 11.95
C ASN A 411 -2.15 -16.59 12.27
N ALA A 412 -3.30 -16.37 11.60
CA ALA A 412 -4.22 -15.34 12.07
C ALA A 412 -4.66 -15.70 13.50
N ALA A 413 -4.57 -14.74 14.44
CA ALA A 413 -5.15 -14.96 15.76
C ALA A 413 -6.66 -15.20 15.61
N PRO A 414 -7.26 -16.17 16.30
CA PRO A 414 -8.71 -16.38 16.25
C PRO A 414 -9.41 -15.06 16.58
N ILE A 415 -10.39 -14.67 15.79
CA ILE A 415 -11.29 -13.58 16.14
C ILE A 415 -11.97 -14.06 17.42
N ALA A 416 -11.62 -13.49 18.55
CA ALA A 416 -12.37 -13.73 19.78
C ALA A 416 -13.81 -13.32 19.45
N SER A 417 -14.70 -14.32 19.36
CA SER A 417 -16.13 -14.09 19.34
C SER A 417 -16.43 -13.41 20.67
N THR A 418 -16.54 -12.10 20.68
CA THR A 418 -17.24 -11.37 21.73
C THR A 418 -18.72 -11.76 21.60
N VAL A 419 -19.05 -12.97 21.97
CA VAL A 419 -20.37 -13.30 22.48
C VAL A 419 -20.47 -12.42 23.73
N VAL A 420 -21.19 -11.33 23.60
CA VAL A 420 -21.77 -10.62 24.74
C VAL A 420 -22.81 -11.57 25.32
N THR A 421 -22.35 -12.59 26.03
CA THR A 421 -23.14 -13.22 27.07
C THR A 421 -23.09 -12.24 28.24
N GLY A 422 -24.08 -11.35 28.25
CA GLY A 422 -24.43 -10.59 29.42
C GLY A 422 -24.86 -11.54 30.55
N SER A 423 -23.90 -12.10 31.24
CA SER A 423 -24.07 -12.55 32.61
C SER A 423 -23.56 -11.40 33.48
N VAL A 424 -24.44 -10.49 33.80
CA VAL A 424 -24.32 -9.64 34.98
C VAL A 424 -24.10 -10.61 36.17
N PRO A 425 -22.99 -10.53 36.93
CA PRO A 425 -22.89 -11.28 38.16
C PRO A 425 -24.00 -10.79 39.06
N ARG A 426 -24.89 -11.70 39.47
CA ARG A 426 -25.86 -11.44 40.56
C ARG A 426 -25.07 -11.09 41.83
N VAL A 427 -25.37 -9.91 42.34
CA VAL A 427 -24.92 -9.42 43.64
C VAL A 427 -25.73 -10.15 44.73
N GLU A 428 -25.49 -11.44 44.94
CA GLU A 428 -26.22 -12.22 45.96
C GLU A 428 -25.34 -13.25 46.73
N GLU A 429 -24.00 -13.17 46.64
CA GLU A 429 -23.12 -14.07 47.38
C GLU A 429 -22.08 -13.35 48.28
N LEU A 430 -22.39 -12.20 48.81
CA LEU A 430 -21.55 -11.53 49.84
C LEU A 430 -22.27 -11.30 51.16
N SER A 431 -23.23 -12.13 51.52
CA SER A 431 -23.95 -12.02 52.79
C SER A 431 -23.91 -13.27 53.68
N THR A 432 -22.93 -14.13 53.54
CA THR A 432 -22.74 -15.23 54.52
C THR A 432 -21.26 -15.49 54.76
N ALA A 433 -20.58 -14.52 55.35
CA ALA A 433 -19.34 -14.73 56.13
C ALA A 433 -19.08 -13.49 57.00
N ALA A 434 -19.86 -13.36 58.07
CA ALA A 434 -19.52 -12.59 59.27
C ALA A 434 -19.43 -13.58 60.45
#